data_276f0290dbb51630aa2c0b87926e2618
#
_entry.id   276f0290dbb51630aa2c0b87926e2618
#
_cell.length_a   1.000
_cell.length_b   1.000
_cell.length_c   1.000
_cell.angle_alpha   90.00
_cell.angle_beta   90.00
_cell.angle_gamma   90.00
#
_symmetry.space_group_name_H-M   'P 1'
#
loop_
_entity.id
_entity.type
_entity.pdbx_description
1 polymer ?
#
loop_
_entity_poly.entity_id
_entity_poly.type
_entity_poly.pdbx_seq_one_letter_code
_entity_poly.pdbx_strand_id
1 'polypeptide(L)'
;MAIYHLEAKVVSRGAGRSAVAASAYMSCSRLYNDYDGIQHDYTKKQGLVWQQVFLPSMAPPEWQDREKLWNAVEENEKTKDSRLAREFIVALPRELDRQAQIELIRAFIQEQFVSDGMCADAAIHDTDGQNPHAHILLTVRPLDEQGRWQYKSEKVYLCVRNGEERGFTAAEFKAAQTDGWEKGWIVDTDIFGGVENGVAQVSGASFLHVGIAVGKLP
;
A
#
# COMPACT_ATOMS: atom_id res chain seq x y z
N MET A 1 4.11 -28.17 0.16
CA MET A 1 3.05 -27.45 -0.62
C MET A 1 2.96 -26.04 -0.03
N ALA A 2 3.35 -25.04 -0.78
CA ALA A 2 3.27 -23.64 -0.31
C ALA A 2 1.79 -23.27 -0.14
N ILE A 3 1.42 -22.79 1.05
CA ILE A 3 0.09 -22.25 1.31
C ILE A 3 0.14 -20.78 0.94
N TYR A 4 -0.51 -20.41 -0.16
CA TYR A 4 -0.66 -19.01 -0.54
C TYR A 4 -1.74 -18.38 0.33
N HIS A 5 -1.35 -17.44 1.15
CA HIS A 5 -2.27 -16.57 1.88
C HIS A 5 -1.85 -15.13 1.67
N LEU A 6 -2.78 -14.35 1.11
CA LEU A 6 -2.65 -12.90 0.97
C LEU A 6 -3.88 -12.26 1.60
N GLU A 7 -3.69 -11.48 2.62
CA GLU A 7 -4.75 -10.68 3.25
C GLU A 7 -4.44 -9.19 3.03
N ALA A 8 -5.45 -8.43 2.60
CA ALA A 8 -5.36 -6.98 2.44
C ALA A 8 -6.31 -6.29 3.43
N LYS A 9 -5.80 -5.34 4.19
CA LYS A 9 -6.55 -4.57 5.19
C LYS A 9 -6.35 -3.08 4.98
N VAL A 10 -7.36 -2.29 5.36
CA VAL A 10 -7.24 -0.84 5.44
C VAL A 10 -7.03 -0.44 6.89
N VAL A 11 -6.02 0.39 7.14
CA VAL A 11 -5.84 1.09 8.40
C VAL A 11 -6.55 2.43 8.27
N SER A 12 -7.63 2.62 9.02
CA SER A 12 -8.47 3.82 8.92
C SER A 12 -8.72 4.40 10.31
N ARG A 13 -8.63 5.72 10.40
CA ARG A 13 -8.89 6.46 11.65
C ARG A 13 -10.33 6.30 12.10
N GLY A 14 -11.30 6.30 11.17
CA GLY A 14 -12.70 6.09 11.47
C GLY A 14 -13.02 4.72 12.11
N ALA A 15 -12.16 3.72 11.88
CA ALA A 15 -12.23 2.43 12.56
C ALA A 15 -11.43 2.38 13.88
N GLY A 16 -10.98 3.53 14.39
CA GLY A 16 -10.18 3.62 15.62
C GLY A 16 -8.75 3.06 15.46
N ARG A 17 -8.23 2.99 14.23
CA ARG A 17 -6.88 2.49 13.95
C ARG A 17 -5.92 3.65 13.63
N SER A 18 -4.65 3.46 13.94
CA SER A 18 -3.56 4.38 13.67
C SER A 18 -2.49 3.71 12.81
N ALA A 19 -1.90 4.46 11.87
CA ALA A 19 -0.79 3.97 11.06
C ALA A 19 0.48 3.82 11.91
N VAL A 20 0.73 4.75 12.85
CA VAL A 20 1.83 4.66 13.82
C VAL A 20 1.69 3.40 14.69
N ALA A 21 0.47 3.12 15.21
CA ALA A 21 0.22 1.92 16.00
C ALA A 21 0.44 0.63 15.18
N ALA A 22 -0.01 0.61 13.91
CA ALA A 22 0.18 -0.54 13.03
C ALA A 22 1.67 -0.80 12.76
N SER A 23 2.44 0.25 12.47
CA SER A 23 3.90 0.16 12.29
C SER A 23 4.61 -0.30 13.56
N ALA A 24 4.27 0.28 14.73
CA ALA A 24 4.83 -0.14 16.01
C ALA A 24 4.57 -1.63 16.30
N TYR A 25 3.34 -2.11 16.02
CA TYR A 25 2.95 -3.50 16.22
C TYR A 25 3.73 -4.46 15.33
N MET A 26 3.81 -4.19 14.02
CA MET A 26 4.49 -5.09 13.10
C MET A 26 6.02 -5.07 13.27
N SER A 27 6.58 -3.93 13.66
CA SER A 27 8.03 -3.77 13.87
C SER A 27 8.48 -4.12 15.30
N CYS A 28 7.57 -4.54 16.19
CA CYS A 28 7.85 -4.83 17.60
C CYS A 28 8.60 -3.66 18.29
N SER A 29 8.21 -2.44 17.97
CA SER A 29 8.89 -1.21 18.44
C SER A 29 8.00 -0.35 19.33
N ARG A 30 8.61 0.71 19.86
CA ARG A 30 7.92 1.77 20.59
C ARG A 30 7.89 3.00 19.70
N LEU A 31 6.69 3.48 19.33
CA LEU A 31 6.50 4.68 18.52
C LEU A 31 5.49 5.60 19.17
N TYR A 32 5.73 6.90 19.08
CA TYR A 32 4.83 7.93 19.59
C TYR A 32 3.97 8.48 18.43
N ASN A 33 2.65 8.58 18.64
CA ASN A 33 1.73 9.16 17.67
C ASN A 33 1.43 10.61 18.06
N ASP A 34 1.89 11.54 17.24
CA ASP A 34 1.72 12.98 17.45
C ASP A 34 0.24 13.41 17.32
N TYR A 35 -0.56 12.68 16.53
CA TYR A 35 -1.97 13.01 16.28
C TYR A 35 -2.85 12.87 17.53
N ASP A 36 -2.67 11.82 18.31
CA ASP A 36 -3.49 11.51 19.50
C ASP A 36 -2.70 11.57 20.83
N GLY A 37 -1.39 11.79 20.76
CA GLY A 37 -0.52 11.86 21.92
C GLY A 37 -0.27 10.50 22.60
N ILE A 38 -0.49 9.38 21.87
CA ILE A 38 -0.38 8.04 22.45
C ILE A 38 0.97 7.41 22.12
N GLN A 39 1.62 6.87 23.15
CA GLN A 39 2.81 6.03 22.99
C GLN A 39 2.38 4.57 22.75
N HIS A 40 2.65 4.04 21.59
CA HIS A 40 2.45 2.62 21.26
C HIS A 40 3.72 1.84 21.54
N ASP A 41 3.68 0.88 22.48
CA ASP A 41 4.83 0.08 22.87
C ASP A 41 4.57 -1.41 22.70
N TYR A 42 5.20 -1.99 21.70
CA TYR A 42 5.15 -3.42 21.39
C TYR A 42 6.51 -4.11 21.51
N THR A 43 7.46 -3.52 22.25
CA THR A 43 8.82 -4.05 22.43
C THR A 43 8.87 -5.42 23.09
N LYS A 44 7.79 -5.82 23.80
CA LYS A 44 7.67 -7.16 24.40
C LYS A 44 7.18 -8.23 23.43
N LYS A 45 6.68 -7.83 22.23
CA LYS A 45 6.21 -8.78 21.20
C LYS A 45 7.42 -9.52 20.62
N GLN A 46 7.24 -10.81 20.40
CA GLN A 46 8.29 -11.70 19.84
C GLN A 46 7.95 -12.12 18.42
N GLY A 47 8.91 -12.80 17.78
CA GLY A 47 8.73 -13.38 16.45
C GLY A 47 9.18 -12.47 15.30
N LEU A 48 9.62 -11.24 15.56
CA LEU A 48 10.21 -10.39 14.53
C LEU A 48 11.58 -10.94 14.13
N VAL A 49 11.77 -11.19 12.85
CA VAL A 49 13.04 -11.72 12.31
C VAL A 49 13.72 -10.78 11.33
N TRP A 50 12.96 -9.86 10.76
CA TRP A 50 13.49 -8.82 9.86
C TRP A 50 12.49 -7.67 9.72
N GLN A 51 13.02 -6.46 9.46
CA GLN A 51 12.22 -5.28 9.17
C GLN A 51 13.00 -4.26 8.34
N GLN A 52 12.28 -3.47 7.52
CA GLN A 52 12.87 -2.41 6.73
C GLN A 52 11.80 -1.40 6.28
N VAL A 53 12.19 -0.12 6.25
CA VAL A 53 11.42 0.94 5.58
C VAL A 53 11.96 1.11 4.16
N PHE A 54 11.08 1.25 3.20
CA PHE A 54 11.37 1.45 1.78
C PHE A 54 10.81 2.80 1.35
N LEU A 55 11.67 3.59 0.76
CA LEU A 55 11.31 4.93 0.29
C LEU A 55 11.61 5.06 -1.19
N PRO A 56 10.72 5.69 -1.99
CA PRO A 56 11.08 6.16 -3.32
C PRO A 56 12.17 7.24 -3.23
N SER A 57 12.94 7.41 -4.29
CA SER A 57 14.15 8.26 -4.30
C SER A 57 13.87 9.73 -3.98
N MET A 58 12.64 10.21 -4.22
CA MET A 58 12.19 11.58 -3.96
C MET A 58 11.67 11.78 -2.53
N ALA A 59 11.53 10.72 -1.73
CA ALA A 59 11.00 10.83 -0.37
C ALA A 59 11.99 11.55 0.55
N PRO A 60 11.52 12.30 1.56
CA PRO A 60 12.37 12.85 2.60
C PRO A 60 13.21 11.76 3.28
N PRO A 61 14.54 11.88 3.34
CA PRO A 61 15.40 10.83 3.87
C PRO A 61 15.18 10.52 5.35
N GLU A 62 14.64 11.48 6.11
CA GLU A 62 14.26 11.29 7.51
C GLU A 62 13.12 10.29 7.71
N TRP A 63 12.37 9.97 6.68
CA TRP A 63 11.31 8.96 6.72
C TRP A 63 11.83 7.51 6.72
N GLN A 64 13.14 7.31 6.65
CA GLN A 64 13.75 6.03 7.03
C GLN A 64 13.47 5.69 8.51
N ASP A 65 13.22 6.70 9.33
CA ASP A 65 12.62 6.54 10.64
C ASP A 65 11.12 6.36 10.49
N ARG A 66 10.62 5.17 10.85
CA ARG A 66 9.20 4.81 10.72
C ARG A 66 8.28 5.69 11.57
N GLU A 67 8.73 6.19 12.70
CA GLU A 67 7.95 7.12 13.53
C GLU A 67 7.70 8.41 12.75
N LYS A 68 8.73 8.96 12.11
CA LYS A 68 8.58 10.16 11.27
C LYS A 68 7.73 9.93 10.04
N LEU A 69 7.91 8.80 9.35
CA LEU A 69 7.10 8.45 8.18
C LEU A 69 5.62 8.39 8.53
N TRP A 70 5.26 7.60 9.56
CA TRP A 70 3.86 7.36 9.86
C TRP A 70 3.18 8.55 10.54
N ASN A 71 3.92 9.38 11.31
CA ASN A 71 3.40 10.66 11.77
C ASN A 71 3.17 11.64 10.62
N ALA A 72 4.04 11.69 9.61
CA ALA A 72 3.82 12.51 8.42
C ALA A 72 2.56 12.08 7.64
N VAL A 73 2.28 10.78 7.57
CA VAL A 73 1.02 10.26 7.00
C VAL A 73 -0.18 10.69 7.83
N GLU A 74 -0.14 10.51 9.15
CA GLU A 74 -1.24 10.89 10.05
C GLU A 74 -1.54 12.40 9.98
N GLU A 75 -0.51 13.23 9.90
CA GLU A 75 -0.63 14.69 9.76
C GLU A 75 -1.24 15.10 8.42
N ASN A 76 -0.84 14.44 7.32
CA ASN A 76 -1.39 14.74 6.01
C ASN A 76 -2.86 14.36 5.87
N GLU A 77 -3.30 13.32 6.58
CA GLU A 77 -4.65 12.78 6.53
C GLU A 77 -5.57 13.42 7.57
N LYS A 78 -6.17 14.58 7.24
CA LYS A 78 -6.82 15.48 8.20
C LYS A 78 -8.23 15.09 8.62
N THR A 79 -8.92 14.18 7.90
CA THR A 79 -10.31 13.86 8.23
C THR A 79 -10.39 12.75 9.27
N LYS A 80 -11.47 12.79 10.08
CA LYS A 80 -11.73 11.77 11.13
C LYS A 80 -11.88 10.35 10.59
N ASP A 81 -12.28 10.19 9.34
CA ASP A 81 -12.52 8.89 8.69
C ASP A 81 -11.42 8.54 7.67
N SER A 82 -10.28 9.25 7.72
CA SER A 82 -9.19 9.04 6.75
C SER A 82 -8.70 7.59 6.73
N ARG A 83 -8.53 7.07 5.53
CA ARG A 83 -7.68 5.90 5.29
C ARG A 83 -6.23 6.37 5.44
N LEU A 84 -5.48 5.71 6.34
CA LEU A 84 -4.12 6.09 6.73
C LEU A 84 -3.08 5.22 6.02
N ALA A 85 -3.35 3.91 5.95
CA ALA A 85 -2.45 2.96 5.35
C ALA A 85 -3.21 1.75 4.79
N ARG A 86 -2.53 0.97 3.94
CA ARG A 86 -2.93 -0.38 3.54
C ARG A 86 -1.95 -1.37 4.12
N GLU A 87 -2.45 -2.43 4.71
CA GLU A 87 -1.64 -3.52 5.24
C GLU A 87 -1.86 -4.76 4.39
N PHE A 88 -0.77 -5.36 3.90
CA PHE A 88 -0.78 -6.69 3.32
C PHE A 88 -0.11 -7.66 4.26
N ILE A 89 -0.72 -8.84 4.44
CA ILE A 89 -0.10 -9.96 5.14
C ILE A 89 0.10 -11.07 4.12
N VAL A 90 1.35 -11.44 3.90
CA VAL A 90 1.76 -12.39 2.86
C VAL A 90 2.44 -13.58 3.51
N ALA A 91 1.88 -14.80 3.33
CA ALA A 91 2.56 -16.01 3.74
C ALA A 91 3.81 -16.24 2.88
N LEU A 92 4.91 -16.61 3.52
CA LEU A 92 6.17 -16.86 2.85
C LEU A 92 6.39 -18.37 2.69
N PRO A 93 6.97 -18.84 1.56
CA PRO A 93 7.33 -20.22 1.38
C PRO A 93 8.34 -20.67 2.45
N ARG A 94 8.03 -21.75 3.17
CA ARG A 94 8.91 -22.32 4.19
C ARG A 94 10.11 -23.05 3.59
N GLU A 95 10.02 -23.38 2.31
CA GLU A 95 11.07 -24.00 1.53
C GLU A 95 12.24 -23.06 1.24
N LEU A 96 11.99 -21.75 1.30
CA LEU A 96 13.02 -20.74 1.17
C LEU A 96 13.73 -20.50 2.50
N ASP A 97 15.03 -20.34 2.45
CA ASP A 97 15.78 -19.86 3.61
C ASP A 97 15.43 -18.38 3.93
N ARG A 98 15.85 -17.92 5.09
CA ARG A 98 15.54 -16.56 5.57
C ARG A 98 16.02 -15.47 4.62
N GLN A 99 17.20 -15.64 4.04
CA GLN A 99 17.76 -14.65 3.14
C GLN A 99 16.95 -14.57 1.84
N ALA A 100 16.57 -15.70 1.27
CA ALA A 100 15.73 -15.77 0.09
C ALA A 100 14.32 -15.18 0.33
N GLN A 101 13.74 -15.42 1.53
CA GLN A 101 12.47 -14.80 1.92
C GLN A 101 12.58 -13.27 1.99
N ILE A 102 13.67 -12.74 2.54
CA ILE A 102 13.92 -11.29 2.62
C ILE A 102 14.09 -10.70 1.22
N GLU A 103 14.87 -11.32 0.36
CA GLU A 103 15.08 -10.86 -1.02
C GLU A 103 13.79 -10.87 -1.83
N LEU A 104 12.97 -11.91 -1.68
CA LEU A 104 11.65 -11.99 -2.30
C LEU A 104 10.76 -10.80 -1.91
N ILE A 105 10.66 -10.50 -0.61
CA ILE A 105 9.82 -9.39 -0.11
C ILE A 105 10.40 -8.03 -0.54
N ARG A 106 11.72 -7.87 -0.52
CA ARG A 106 12.37 -6.64 -1.01
C ARG A 106 12.07 -6.38 -2.47
N ALA A 107 12.26 -7.38 -3.33
CA ALA A 107 11.97 -7.27 -4.76
C ALA A 107 10.49 -6.95 -4.99
N PHE A 108 9.60 -7.68 -4.32
CA PHE A 108 8.16 -7.46 -4.43
C PHE A 108 7.76 -6.03 -4.05
N ILE A 109 8.25 -5.52 -2.90
CA ILE A 109 7.92 -4.15 -2.46
C ILE A 109 8.48 -3.11 -3.42
N GLN A 110 9.73 -3.29 -3.85
CA GLN A 110 10.40 -2.34 -4.74
C GLN A 110 9.70 -2.25 -6.10
N GLU A 111 9.36 -3.39 -6.69
CA GLU A 111 8.78 -3.46 -8.02
C GLU A 111 7.29 -3.10 -8.05
N GLN A 112 6.54 -3.42 -7.00
CA GLN A 112 5.08 -3.28 -7.03
C GLN A 112 4.58 -1.99 -6.38
N PHE A 113 5.38 -1.34 -5.53
CA PHE A 113 4.90 -0.20 -4.74
C PHE A 113 5.85 0.99 -4.77
N VAL A 114 7.13 0.77 -4.50
CA VAL A 114 8.10 1.88 -4.40
C VAL A 114 8.37 2.51 -5.76
N SER A 115 8.40 1.72 -6.83
CA SER A 115 8.50 2.22 -8.21
C SER A 115 7.36 3.18 -8.59
N ASP A 116 6.18 2.99 -7.99
CA ASP A 116 5.00 3.83 -8.21
C ASP A 116 4.92 5.02 -7.22
N GLY A 117 5.99 5.28 -6.48
CA GLY A 117 6.10 6.42 -5.57
C GLY A 117 5.54 6.18 -4.17
N MET A 118 5.17 4.95 -3.79
CA MET A 118 4.68 4.64 -2.45
C MET A 118 5.81 4.40 -1.47
N CYS A 119 5.64 4.87 -0.22
CA CYS A 119 6.47 4.44 0.88
C CYS A 119 5.91 3.14 1.48
N ALA A 120 6.80 2.25 1.88
CA ALA A 120 6.44 0.99 2.52
C ALA A 120 7.25 0.76 3.80
N ASP A 121 6.61 0.13 4.78
CA ASP A 121 7.26 -0.37 5.99
C ASP A 121 6.95 -1.85 6.09
N ALA A 122 7.97 -2.70 6.18
CA ALA A 122 7.79 -4.13 6.14
C ALA A 122 8.48 -4.83 7.30
N ALA A 123 7.88 -5.94 7.74
CA ALA A 123 8.43 -6.81 8.76
C ALA A 123 8.12 -8.27 8.44
N ILE A 124 9.07 -9.15 8.67
CA ILE A 124 8.85 -10.60 8.61
C ILE A 124 8.76 -11.14 10.04
N HIS A 125 7.71 -11.90 10.29
CA HIS A 125 7.49 -12.59 11.55
C HIS A 125 7.56 -14.10 11.34
N ASP A 126 8.18 -14.77 12.31
CA ASP A 126 8.27 -16.22 12.36
C ASP A 126 8.68 -16.65 13.77
N THR A 127 7.74 -17.19 14.53
CA THR A 127 7.99 -17.52 15.93
C THR A 127 8.66 -18.89 16.11
N ASP A 128 8.33 -19.84 15.25
CA ASP A 128 8.70 -21.25 15.42
C ASP A 128 9.13 -21.94 14.11
N GLY A 129 9.32 -21.19 13.04
CA GLY A 129 9.66 -21.73 11.71
C GLY A 129 8.47 -22.36 10.98
N GLN A 130 7.27 -22.29 11.53
CA GLN A 130 6.10 -22.95 10.95
C GLN A 130 5.23 -22.03 10.11
N ASN A 131 5.26 -20.74 10.39
CA ASN A 131 4.40 -19.78 9.71
C ASN A 131 5.13 -18.45 9.40
N PRO A 132 6.19 -18.48 8.58
CA PRO A 132 6.84 -17.25 8.16
C PRO A 132 5.87 -16.40 7.32
N HIS A 133 5.67 -15.15 7.72
CA HIS A 133 4.80 -14.22 7.02
C HIS A 133 5.34 -12.81 7.08
N ALA A 134 5.10 -12.05 6.02
CA ALA A 134 5.45 -10.64 5.93
C ALA A 134 4.23 -9.77 6.16
N HIS A 135 4.38 -8.75 6.99
CA HIS A 135 3.52 -7.58 7.05
C HIS A 135 4.13 -6.49 6.19
N ILE A 136 3.33 -5.88 5.32
CA ILE A 136 3.73 -4.77 4.48
C ILE A 136 2.70 -3.66 4.69
N LEU A 137 3.13 -2.57 5.31
CA LEU A 137 2.30 -1.38 5.52
C LEU A 137 2.68 -0.35 4.46
N LEU A 138 1.70 0.08 3.66
CA LEU A 138 1.87 0.99 2.54
C LEU A 138 1.16 2.31 2.79
N THR A 139 1.76 3.40 2.34
CA THR A 139 1.05 4.68 2.27
C THR A 139 -0.15 4.58 1.32
N VAL A 140 -1.18 5.38 1.52
CA VAL A 140 -2.36 5.43 0.62
C VAL A 140 -2.19 6.44 -0.50
N ARG A 141 -1.15 7.27 -0.42
CA ARG A 141 -0.78 8.26 -1.42
C ARG A 141 0.63 7.98 -1.91
N PRO A 142 0.86 8.03 -3.21
CA PRO A 142 2.21 8.09 -3.74
C PRO A 142 2.79 9.49 -3.54
N LEU A 143 4.10 9.60 -3.72
CA LEU A 143 4.80 10.87 -3.81
C LEU A 143 4.97 11.28 -5.28
N ASP A 144 4.91 12.59 -5.54
CA ASP A 144 5.31 13.15 -6.83
C ASP A 144 6.85 13.25 -6.94
N GLU A 145 7.34 13.68 -8.10
CA GLU A 145 8.78 13.85 -8.36
C GLU A 145 9.47 14.86 -7.41
N GLN A 146 8.70 15.69 -6.72
CA GLN A 146 9.17 16.65 -5.74
C GLN A 146 9.04 16.16 -4.30
N GLY A 147 8.65 14.89 -4.07
CA GLY A 147 8.48 14.29 -2.75
C GLY A 147 7.23 14.76 -2.00
N ARG A 148 6.22 15.27 -2.68
CA ARG A 148 4.95 15.72 -2.07
C ARG A 148 3.87 14.66 -2.24
N TRP A 149 2.98 14.55 -1.26
CA TRP A 149 1.84 13.63 -1.33
C TRP A 149 0.90 13.97 -2.49
N GLN A 150 0.62 12.98 -3.33
CA GLN A 150 -0.37 13.07 -4.39
C GLN A 150 -1.79 12.80 -3.87
N TYR A 151 -2.79 12.87 -4.75
CA TYR A 151 -4.16 12.50 -4.43
C TYR A 151 -4.29 10.98 -4.26
N LYS A 152 -5.25 10.54 -3.41
CA LYS A 152 -5.55 9.10 -3.21
C LYS A 152 -6.25 8.46 -4.39
N SER A 153 -7.06 9.24 -5.08
CA SER A 153 -7.88 8.79 -6.20
C SER A 153 -7.81 9.80 -7.33
N GLU A 154 -7.90 9.31 -8.52
CA GLU A 154 -8.05 10.09 -9.72
C GLU A 154 -9.46 9.91 -10.28
N LYS A 155 -10.08 11.01 -10.74
CA LYS A 155 -11.36 10.94 -11.42
C LYS A 155 -11.15 10.48 -12.85
N VAL A 156 -11.68 9.31 -13.17
CA VAL A 156 -11.71 8.78 -14.52
C VAL A 156 -13.12 8.96 -15.09
N TYR A 157 -13.20 9.61 -16.22
CA TYR A 157 -14.42 9.68 -17.01
C TYR A 157 -14.50 8.44 -17.91
N LEU A 158 -15.43 7.55 -17.60
CA LEU A 158 -15.76 6.47 -18.54
C LEU A 158 -16.57 7.08 -19.68
N CYS A 159 -16.00 7.08 -20.86
CA CYS A 159 -16.59 7.66 -22.05
C CYS A 159 -16.91 6.56 -23.06
N VAL A 160 -17.94 6.81 -23.86
CA VAL A 160 -18.41 5.87 -24.87
C VAL A 160 -18.28 6.51 -26.26
N ARG A 161 -17.79 5.74 -27.23
CA ARG A 161 -17.78 6.09 -28.64
C ARG A 161 -18.03 4.84 -29.48
N ASN A 162 -19.08 4.84 -30.30
CA ASN A 162 -19.42 3.72 -31.19
C ASN A 162 -19.53 2.36 -30.46
N GLY A 163 -19.99 2.35 -29.21
CA GLY A 163 -20.10 1.14 -28.39
C GLY A 163 -18.80 0.69 -27.70
N GLU A 164 -17.71 1.41 -27.89
CA GLU A 164 -16.45 1.20 -27.16
C GLU A 164 -16.44 2.08 -25.90
N GLU A 165 -16.08 1.50 -24.75
CA GLU A 165 -15.87 2.23 -23.50
C GLU A 165 -14.38 2.43 -23.26
N ARG A 166 -14.01 3.67 -22.85
CA ARG A 166 -12.65 3.99 -22.46
C ARG A 166 -12.62 5.01 -21.31
N GLY A 167 -11.69 4.79 -20.36
CA GLY A 167 -11.42 5.73 -19.28
C GLY A 167 -10.48 6.86 -19.74
N PHE A 168 -10.79 8.09 -19.33
CA PHE A 168 -9.97 9.28 -19.56
C PHE A 168 -9.84 10.07 -18.27
N THR A 169 -8.66 10.60 -17.99
CA THR A 169 -8.50 11.65 -16.98
C THR A 169 -9.25 12.92 -17.40
N ALA A 170 -9.46 13.85 -16.49
CA ALA A 170 -10.14 15.11 -16.80
C ALA A 170 -9.41 15.92 -17.90
N ALA A 171 -8.08 15.84 -17.95
CA ALA A 171 -7.27 16.50 -18.98
C ALA A 171 -7.39 15.82 -20.34
N GLU A 172 -7.29 14.48 -20.38
CA GLU A 172 -7.44 13.68 -21.61
C GLU A 172 -8.85 13.75 -22.19
N PHE A 173 -9.87 13.79 -21.31
CA PHE A 173 -11.27 13.88 -21.77
C PHE A 173 -11.53 15.16 -22.58
N LYS A 174 -10.92 16.28 -22.21
CA LYS A 174 -11.06 17.54 -22.95
C LYS A 174 -10.57 17.40 -24.41
N ALA A 175 -9.52 16.63 -24.64
CA ALA A 175 -9.03 16.32 -25.98
C ALA A 175 -9.91 15.26 -26.67
N ALA A 176 -10.32 14.22 -25.95
CA ALA A 176 -11.14 13.14 -26.48
C ALA A 176 -12.53 13.59 -26.94
N GLN A 177 -13.09 14.65 -26.34
CA GLN A 177 -14.36 15.22 -26.79
C GLN A 177 -14.33 15.66 -28.27
N THR A 178 -13.21 16.17 -28.75
CA THR A 178 -13.05 16.58 -30.15
C THR A 178 -13.04 15.36 -31.10
N ASP A 179 -12.70 14.18 -30.57
CA ASP A 179 -12.70 12.90 -31.30
C ASP A 179 -14.03 12.14 -31.20
N GLY A 180 -15.06 12.79 -30.64
CA GLY A 180 -16.41 12.22 -30.56
C GLY A 180 -16.64 11.25 -29.39
N TRP A 181 -15.80 11.31 -28.34
CA TRP A 181 -16.08 10.60 -27.11
C TRP A 181 -17.10 11.33 -26.24
N GLU A 182 -18.15 10.63 -25.85
CA GLU A 182 -19.22 11.16 -25.01
C GLU A 182 -19.03 10.68 -23.56
N LYS A 183 -19.27 11.59 -22.61
CA LYS A 183 -19.13 11.29 -21.18
C LYS A 183 -20.27 10.38 -20.73
N GLY A 184 -19.94 9.16 -20.29
CA GLY A 184 -20.88 8.25 -19.66
C GLY A 184 -20.91 8.43 -18.15
N TRP A 185 -19.94 7.85 -17.43
CA TRP A 185 -19.91 7.80 -15.97
C TRP A 185 -18.64 8.47 -15.44
N ILE A 186 -18.69 8.95 -14.20
CA ILE A 186 -17.49 9.35 -13.46
C ILE A 186 -17.21 8.25 -12.44
N VAL A 187 -16.02 7.69 -12.48
CA VAL A 187 -15.54 6.72 -11.51
C VAL A 187 -14.38 7.35 -10.75
N ASP A 188 -14.48 7.38 -9.42
CA ASP A 188 -13.31 7.65 -8.59
C ASP A 188 -12.51 6.35 -8.53
N THR A 189 -11.41 6.28 -9.26
CA THR A 189 -10.46 5.18 -9.15
C THR A 189 -9.42 5.52 -8.09
N ASP A 190 -9.29 4.66 -7.08
CA ASP A 190 -8.09 4.68 -6.25
C ASP A 190 -6.89 4.44 -7.18
N ILE A 191 -5.86 5.25 -7.08
CA ILE A 191 -4.64 5.15 -7.91
C ILE A 191 -4.04 3.72 -7.82
N PHE A 192 -4.34 2.99 -6.75
CA PHE A 192 -3.87 1.63 -6.49
C PHE A 192 -5.00 0.58 -6.32
N GLY A 193 -6.16 0.78 -6.91
CA GLY A 193 -7.26 -0.19 -6.84
C GLY A 193 -7.85 -0.32 -5.42
N GLY A 194 -8.82 0.50 -5.07
CA GLY A 194 -9.52 0.41 -3.79
C GLY A 194 -10.59 -0.67 -3.80
N VAL A 195 -10.74 -1.37 -2.67
CA VAL A 195 -11.93 -2.17 -2.37
C VAL A 195 -12.99 -1.23 -1.83
N GLU A 196 -13.98 -0.86 -2.63
CA GLU A 196 -15.22 -0.31 -2.11
C GLU A 196 -16.28 -1.41 -2.05
N ASN A 197 -16.87 -1.58 -0.86
CA ASN A 197 -18.02 -2.45 -0.59
C ASN A 197 -17.86 -3.95 -0.92
N GLY A 198 -16.69 -4.54 -0.62
CA GLY A 198 -16.52 -5.99 -0.67
C GLY A 198 -16.45 -6.60 -2.08
N VAL A 199 -16.43 -5.79 -3.11
CA VAL A 199 -16.18 -6.21 -4.49
C VAL A 199 -14.89 -5.55 -4.95
N ALA A 200 -13.87 -6.37 -5.19
CA ALA A 200 -12.63 -5.91 -5.81
C ALA A 200 -12.94 -5.46 -7.24
N GLN A 201 -13.15 -4.16 -7.45
CA GLN A 201 -13.10 -3.58 -8.78
C GLN A 201 -11.64 -3.30 -9.11
N VAL A 202 -11.07 -4.26 -9.78
CA VAL A 202 -9.71 -4.21 -10.32
C VAL A 202 -9.74 -3.30 -11.53
N SER A 203 -9.20 -2.10 -11.41
CA SER A 203 -8.69 -1.41 -12.60
C SER A 203 -7.50 -2.25 -13.07
N GLY A 204 -7.62 -2.85 -14.23
CA GLY A 204 -6.99 -4.09 -14.67
C GLY A 204 -5.47 -4.17 -14.83
N ALA A 205 -4.64 -3.39 -14.17
CA ALA A 205 -3.19 -3.54 -14.31
C ALA A 205 -2.47 -4.00 -13.03
N SER A 206 -2.77 -3.42 -11.88
CA SER A 206 -1.94 -3.64 -10.69
C SER A 206 -2.24 -4.95 -9.94
N PHE A 207 -3.49 -5.40 -9.87
CA PHE A 207 -3.82 -6.65 -9.15
C PHE A 207 -3.56 -7.93 -9.96
N LEU A 208 -3.62 -7.87 -11.27
CA LEU A 208 -3.22 -9.00 -12.13
C LEU A 208 -1.72 -9.28 -12.02
N HIS A 209 -0.89 -8.25 -11.78
CA HIS A 209 0.54 -8.41 -11.54
C HIS A 209 0.85 -9.07 -10.19
N VAL A 210 0.13 -8.71 -9.13
CA VAL A 210 0.31 -9.35 -7.80
C VAL A 210 -0.02 -10.84 -7.85
N GLY A 211 -1.11 -11.22 -8.53
CA GLY A 211 -1.47 -12.63 -8.71
C GLY A 211 -0.51 -13.41 -9.62
N ILE A 212 0.09 -12.77 -10.61
CA ILE A 212 1.03 -13.41 -11.55
C ILE A 212 2.44 -13.51 -10.95
N ALA A 213 2.90 -12.53 -10.18
CA ALA A 213 4.20 -12.58 -9.52
C ALA A 213 4.29 -13.71 -8.50
N VAL A 214 3.22 -13.98 -7.76
CA VAL A 214 3.13 -15.10 -6.79
C VAL A 214 2.97 -16.45 -7.49
N GLY A 215 2.45 -16.49 -8.72
CA GLY A 215 2.25 -17.72 -9.51
C GLY A 215 3.43 -18.14 -10.40
N LYS A 216 4.50 -17.34 -10.47
CA LYS A 216 5.68 -17.61 -11.34
C LYS A 216 6.99 -17.81 -10.58
N LEU A 217 6.94 -18.29 -9.37
CA LEU A 217 8.16 -18.83 -8.73
C LEU A 217 8.38 -20.25 -9.21
N PRO A 218 9.63 -20.58 -9.62
CA PRO A 218 9.98 -21.90 -10.15
C PRO A 218 9.77 -23.02 -9.15
#